data_cbc617f3a78a42334733c53c63cd9b36
#
_entry.id   cbc617f3a78a42334733c53c63cd9b36
#
_cell.length_a   1.000
_cell.length_b   1.000
_cell.length_c   1.000
_cell.angle_alpha   90.00
_cell.angle_beta   90.00
_cell.angle_gamma   90.00
#
_symmetry.space_group_name_H-M   'P 1'
#
loop_
_entity.id
_entity.type
_entity.pdbx_description
1 polymer ?
#
loop_
_entity_poly.entity_id
_entity_poly.type
_entity_poly.pdbx_seq_one_letter_code
_entity_poly.pdbx_strand_id
1 'polypeptide(L)'
;MKRTIIIFLLLAAAVGGWYAWKILNAEQSGSAPVFHGNVDIREVRLGFRVAGRVAEVLKEEGDGVAPAEIVARLDAQPYENAVDQASAQARQLEARLAELQNGTRPEDIEQARKNLTATEAAHENARLIFERQQQLVSSGAVARQDFDTARASFQTARARRDGAKAALDLLLAGTRAEQITQAEASLEAAHAALSQAQTQLADTVLTAPETGVVLTRVVEPGSIVQAGSTALTVSLLSPVRVRAYAPEPQLGLVHPGRKVLVFTDSRPEPYHGQIGDVSARAEFTPKSVETEELRTALVYRFRVTVQDADQGLRQGMPVTLRLED
;
A
#
# COMPACT_ATOMS: atom_id res chain seq x y z
N MET A 1 -98.02 3.64 -9.22
CA MET A 1 -97.06 2.72 -9.94
C MET A 1 -95.92 3.49 -10.65
N LYS A 2 -96.13 4.54 -11.44
CA LYS A 2 -95.02 5.23 -12.17
C LYS A 2 -94.01 5.89 -11.28
N ARG A 3 -94.36 6.46 -10.12
CA ARG A 3 -93.45 7.09 -9.19
C ARG A 3 -92.57 6.13 -8.41
N THR A 4 -92.99 4.91 -8.12
CA THR A 4 -92.24 3.87 -7.44
C THR A 4 -91.18 3.25 -8.34
N ILE A 5 -91.46 3.14 -9.67
CA ILE A 5 -90.49 2.65 -10.64
C ILE A 5 -89.32 3.65 -10.83
N ILE A 6 -89.62 4.95 -10.86
CA ILE A 6 -88.56 6.01 -10.97
C ILE A 6 -87.63 6.02 -9.79
N ILE A 7 -88.18 5.84 -8.57
CA ILE A 7 -87.31 5.80 -7.31
C ILE A 7 -86.40 4.55 -7.37
N PHE A 8 -86.90 3.41 -7.85
CA PHE A 8 -86.06 2.19 -7.96
C PHE A 8 -84.98 2.29 -9.03
N LEU A 9 -85.23 2.98 -10.15
CA LEU A 9 -84.27 3.26 -11.18
C LEU A 9 -83.15 4.24 -10.69
N LEU A 10 -83.55 5.25 -9.95
CA LEU A 10 -82.54 6.19 -9.36
C LEU A 10 -81.69 5.51 -8.29
N LEU A 11 -82.27 4.63 -7.48
CA LEU A 11 -81.53 3.85 -6.49
C LEU A 11 -80.55 2.84 -7.17
N ALA A 12 -80.99 2.18 -8.21
CA ALA A 12 -80.16 1.28 -9.00
C ALA A 12 -78.98 2.03 -9.69
N ALA A 13 -79.26 3.23 -10.24
CA ALA A 13 -78.24 4.08 -10.82
C ALA A 13 -77.24 4.60 -9.78
N ALA A 14 -77.66 4.96 -8.56
CA ALA A 14 -76.84 5.38 -7.48
C ALA A 14 -75.94 4.25 -6.95
N VAL A 15 -76.49 3.04 -6.78
CA VAL A 15 -75.72 1.84 -6.37
C VAL A 15 -74.73 1.42 -7.46
N GLY A 16 -75.16 1.43 -8.75
CA GLY A 16 -74.29 1.14 -9.89
C GLY A 16 -73.16 2.19 -10.01
N GLY A 17 -73.47 3.49 -9.83
CA GLY A 17 -72.48 4.54 -9.84
C GLY A 17 -71.49 4.44 -8.67
N TRP A 18 -71.97 4.11 -7.45
CA TRP A 18 -71.11 3.86 -6.29
C TRP A 18 -70.22 2.64 -6.46
N TYR A 19 -70.76 1.55 -7.07
CA TYR A 19 -69.99 0.32 -7.34
C TYR A 19 -68.94 0.54 -8.45
N ALA A 20 -69.31 1.27 -9.51
CA ALA A 20 -68.36 1.67 -10.56
C ALA A 20 -67.26 2.61 -10.02
N TRP A 21 -67.65 3.60 -9.17
CA TRP A 21 -66.66 4.46 -8.52
C TRP A 21 -65.75 3.68 -7.56
N LYS A 22 -66.24 2.69 -6.83
CA LYS A 22 -65.49 1.82 -5.95
C LYS A 22 -64.50 0.92 -6.72
N ILE A 23 -64.90 0.39 -7.90
CA ILE A 23 -64.05 -0.42 -8.77
C ILE A 23 -62.93 0.47 -9.38
N LEU A 24 -63.29 1.63 -9.92
CA LEU A 24 -62.35 2.57 -10.52
C LEU A 24 -61.36 3.11 -9.53
N ASN A 25 -61.75 3.35 -8.27
CA ASN A 25 -60.85 3.77 -7.21
C ASN A 25 -60.14 2.60 -6.51
N ALA A 26 -60.60 1.36 -6.63
CA ALA A 26 -59.86 0.19 -6.10
C ALA A 26 -58.61 -0.12 -6.91
N GLU A 27 -58.57 0.22 -8.20
CA GLU A 27 -57.36 0.11 -9.03
C GLU A 27 -56.27 1.14 -8.68
N GLN A 28 -56.61 2.26 -7.96
CA GLN A 28 -55.64 3.25 -7.53
C GLN A 28 -55.17 3.08 -6.08
N SER A 29 -55.73 2.12 -5.34
CA SER A 29 -55.39 1.93 -3.91
C SER A 29 -54.60 0.66 -3.72
N GLY A 30 -53.26 0.77 -3.67
CA GLY A 30 -52.47 -0.15 -2.89
C GLY A 30 -51.53 -1.10 -3.58
N SER A 31 -51.01 -0.84 -4.80
CA SER A 31 -49.78 -1.54 -5.16
C SER A 31 -48.58 -0.82 -4.51
N ALA A 32 -47.87 -1.53 -3.68
CA ALA A 32 -46.62 -1.00 -3.10
C ALA A 32 -45.76 -0.37 -4.23
N PRO A 33 -45.16 0.80 -4.03
CA PRO A 33 -44.41 1.49 -5.07
C PRO A 33 -43.32 0.57 -5.59
N VAL A 34 -43.28 0.47 -6.92
CA VAL A 34 -42.32 -0.35 -7.64
C VAL A 34 -41.28 0.55 -8.29
N PHE A 35 -40.01 0.25 -8.05
CA PHE A 35 -38.91 0.97 -8.66
C PHE A 35 -38.17 0.08 -9.63
N HIS A 36 -37.67 0.67 -10.70
CA HIS A 36 -36.88 -0.04 -11.70
C HIS A 36 -35.42 0.38 -11.61
N GLY A 37 -34.54 -0.59 -11.87
CA GLY A 37 -33.11 -0.34 -11.77
C GLY A 37 -32.30 -1.41 -12.49
N ASN A 38 -31.00 -1.27 -12.39
CA ASN A 38 -30.06 -2.21 -12.98
C ASN A 38 -29.01 -2.63 -11.93
N VAL A 39 -28.57 -3.86 -12.03
CA VAL A 39 -27.45 -4.38 -11.24
C VAL A 39 -26.17 -3.63 -11.62
N ASP A 40 -25.44 -3.17 -10.61
CA ASP A 40 -24.21 -2.39 -10.72
C ASP A 40 -23.10 -3.08 -9.91
N ILE A 41 -22.36 -3.94 -10.57
CA ILE A 41 -21.28 -4.72 -9.97
C ILE A 41 -19.98 -3.91 -10.11
N ARG A 42 -19.20 -3.87 -9.05
CA ARG A 42 -17.88 -3.22 -9.09
C ARG A 42 -16.89 -4.05 -9.89
N GLU A 43 -16.21 -3.39 -10.80
CA GLU A 43 -15.12 -3.97 -11.55
C GLU A 43 -13.79 -3.38 -11.09
N VAL A 44 -12.79 -4.24 -10.93
CA VAL A 44 -11.42 -3.84 -10.62
C VAL A 44 -10.52 -4.24 -11.78
N ARG A 45 -9.76 -3.27 -12.28
CA ARG A 45 -8.72 -3.50 -13.28
C ARG A 45 -7.43 -3.83 -12.55
N LEU A 46 -6.97 -5.04 -12.72
CA LEU A 46 -5.73 -5.53 -12.15
C LEU A 46 -4.59 -5.29 -13.13
N GLY A 47 -3.48 -4.74 -12.64
CA GLY A 47 -2.29 -4.49 -13.44
C GLY A 47 -1.04 -4.60 -12.59
N PHE A 48 0.06 -4.94 -13.21
CA PHE A 48 1.36 -5.00 -12.55
C PHE A 48 1.84 -3.60 -12.19
N ARG A 49 2.47 -3.46 -11.02
CA ARG A 49 3.07 -2.19 -10.56
C ARG A 49 4.44 -1.93 -11.17
N VAL A 50 5.01 -2.95 -11.81
CA VAL A 50 6.30 -2.92 -12.50
C VAL A 50 6.14 -3.37 -13.95
N ALA A 51 7.06 -2.95 -14.83
CA ALA A 51 7.05 -3.34 -16.25
C ALA A 51 7.76 -4.69 -16.40
N GLY A 52 7.40 -5.48 -17.42
CA GLY A 52 8.08 -6.74 -17.68
C GLY A 52 7.40 -7.57 -18.75
N ARG A 53 7.99 -8.73 -19.02
CA ARG A 53 7.39 -9.77 -19.87
C ARG A 53 6.49 -10.64 -19.00
N VAL A 54 5.25 -10.88 -19.44
CA VAL A 54 4.34 -11.83 -18.80
C VAL A 54 4.90 -13.24 -18.98
N ALA A 55 5.19 -13.90 -17.86
CA ALA A 55 5.66 -15.30 -17.86
C ALA A 55 4.47 -16.25 -18.00
N GLU A 56 3.43 -16.04 -17.17
CA GLU A 56 2.23 -16.88 -17.17
C GLU A 56 1.00 -16.09 -16.75
N VAL A 57 -0.16 -16.53 -17.23
CA VAL A 57 -1.48 -16.09 -16.79
C VAL A 57 -2.21 -17.35 -16.33
N LEU A 58 -2.61 -17.38 -15.05
CA LEU A 58 -3.15 -18.57 -14.38
C LEU A 58 -4.67 -18.64 -14.40
N LYS A 59 -5.32 -17.58 -14.88
CA LYS A 59 -6.78 -17.45 -14.90
C LYS A 59 -7.28 -17.07 -16.27
N GLU A 60 -8.36 -17.74 -16.69
CA GLU A 60 -9.10 -17.47 -17.92
C GLU A 60 -10.34 -16.62 -17.65
N GLU A 61 -10.94 -16.08 -18.71
CA GLU A 61 -12.23 -15.38 -18.64
C GLU A 61 -13.32 -16.34 -18.15
N GLY A 62 -14.07 -15.91 -17.13
CA GLY A 62 -15.07 -16.73 -16.45
C GLY A 62 -14.58 -17.44 -15.19
N ASP A 63 -13.28 -17.51 -14.94
CA ASP A 63 -12.74 -18.16 -13.76
C ASP A 63 -13.03 -17.36 -12.49
N GLY A 64 -13.35 -18.08 -11.40
CA GLY A 64 -13.43 -17.51 -10.07
C GLY A 64 -12.05 -17.23 -9.47
N VAL A 65 -11.96 -16.14 -8.72
CA VAL A 65 -10.75 -15.78 -7.96
C VAL A 65 -11.08 -15.51 -6.50
N ALA A 66 -10.16 -15.93 -5.62
CA ALA A 66 -10.21 -15.67 -4.19
C ALA A 66 -9.25 -14.52 -3.79
N PRO A 67 -9.44 -13.89 -2.61
CA PRO A 67 -8.52 -12.88 -2.12
C PRO A 67 -7.09 -13.41 -2.02
N ALA A 68 -6.11 -12.60 -2.44
CA ALA A 68 -4.69 -12.93 -2.49
C ALA A 68 -4.31 -14.10 -3.43
N GLU A 69 -5.25 -14.64 -4.20
CA GLU A 69 -4.95 -15.65 -5.20
C GLU A 69 -4.14 -15.06 -6.36
N ILE A 70 -3.11 -15.79 -6.79
CA ILE A 70 -2.23 -15.35 -7.87
C ILE A 70 -2.96 -15.56 -9.21
N VAL A 71 -3.05 -14.49 -9.99
CA VAL A 71 -3.76 -14.50 -11.29
C VAL A 71 -2.80 -14.44 -12.48
N ALA A 72 -1.62 -13.83 -12.31
CA ALA A 72 -0.59 -13.76 -13.34
C ALA A 72 0.79 -13.48 -12.73
N ARG A 73 1.87 -13.78 -13.47
CA ARG A 73 3.26 -13.49 -13.09
C ARG A 73 4.05 -12.92 -14.26
N LEU A 74 4.94 -12.00 -13.94
CA LEU A 74 5.97 -11.55 -14.84
C LEU A 74 7.21 -12.48 -14.76
N ASP A 75 8.10 -12.37 -15.73
CA ASP A 75 9.45 -12.92 -15.67
C ASP A 75 10.20 -12.22 -14.52
N ALA A 76 10.43 -12.95 -13.44
CA ALA A 76 11.03 -12.42 -12.22
C ALA A 76 12.56 -12.27 -12.30
N GLN A 77 13.22 -12.95 -13.26
CA GLN A 77 14.69 -13.04 -13.31
C GLN A 77 15.43 -11.69 -13.27
N PRO A 78 14.98 -10.63 -13.98
CA PRO A 78 15.61 -9.32 -13.88
C PRO A 78 15.52 -8.70 -12.47
N TYR A 79 14.42 -8.94 -11.79
CA TYR A 79 14.14 -8.45 -10.44
C TYR A 79 14.89 -9.23 -9.37
N GLU A 80 15.02 -10.56 -9.52
CA GLU A 80 15.87 -11.41 -8.68
C GLU A 80 17.33 -10.96 -8.76
N ASN A 81 17.85 -10.73 -9.96
CA ASN A 81 19.19 -10.20 -10.16
C ASN A 81 19.39 -8.83 -9.48
N ALA A 82 18.37 -7.97 -9.50
CA ALA A 82 18.42 -6.66 -8.82
C ALA A 82 18.46 -6.81 -7.28
N VAL A 83 17.70 -7.76 -6.73
CA VAL A 83 17.75 -8.11 -5.30
C VAL A 83 19.12 -8.64 -4.93
N ASP A 84 19.69 -9.55 -5.72
CA ASP A 84 21.02 -10.11 -5.47
C ASP A 84 22.11 -9.04 -5.52
N GLN A 85 22.05 -8.12 -6.47
CA GLN A 85 22.97 -7.00 -6.58
C GLN A 85 22.85 -6.07 -5.35
N ALA A 86 21.64 -5.67 -4.95
CA ALA A 86 21.43 -4.81 -3.79
C ALA A 86 21.87 -5.50 -2.49
N SER A 87 21.61 -6.79 -2.34
CA SER A 87 22.05 -7.57 -1.18
C SER A 87 23.57 -7.68 -1.08
N ALA A 88 24.27 -7.88 -2.20
CA ALA A 88 25.72 -7.90 -2.25
C ALA A 88 26.32 -6.53 -1.84
N GLN A 89 25.69 -5.44 -2.28
CA GLN A 89 26.10 -4.08 -1.90
C GLN A 89 25.90 -3.84 -0.40
N ALA A 90 24.79 -4.27 0.17
CA ALA A 90 24.53 -4.14 1.62
C ALA A 90 25.59 -4.92 2.42
N ARG A 91 25.89 -6.17 2.05
CA ARG A 91 26.95 -6.98 2.69
C ARG A 91 28.34 -6.35 2.59
N GLN A 92 28.66 -5.71 1.46
CA GLN A 92 29.92 -5.00 1.30
C GLN A 92 30.06 -3.84 2.29
N LEU A 93 29.00 -3.04 2.44
CA LEU A 93 29.01 -1.88 3.36
C LEU A 93 28.93 -2.32 4.83
N GLU A 94 28.26 -3.41 5.14
CA GLU A 94 28.26 -4.04 6.45
C GLU A 94 29.68 -4.47 6.87
N ALA A 95 30.40 -5.16 5.95
CA ALA A 95 31.78 -5.52 6.18
C ALA A 95 32.69 -4.28 6.38
N ARG A 96 32.43 -3.21 5.62
CA ARG A 96 33.16 -1.95 5.78
C ARG A 96 32.90 -1.27 7.13
N LEU A 97 31.65 -1.27 7.58
CA LEU A 97 31.28 -0.77 8.90
C LEU A 97 31.97 -1.59 9.99
N ALA A 98 31.93 -2.90 9.91
CA ALA A 98 32.60 -3.79 10.86
C ALA A 98 34.13 -3.55 10.90
N GLU A 99 34.77 -3.32 9.75
CA GLU A 99 36.20 -2.94 9.71
C GLU A 99 36.46 -1.64 10.47
N LEU A 100 35.64 -0.61 10.25
CA LEU A 100 35.77 0.68 10.95
C LEU A 100 35.50 0.58 12.46
N GLN A 101 34.54 -0.24 12.85
CA GLN A 101 34.19 -0.47 14.27
C GLN A 101 35.26 -1.29 15.00
N ASN A 102 35.89 -2.25 14.33
CA ASN A 102 37.00 -3.03 14.89
C ASN A 102 38.25 -2.15 15.09
N GLY A 103 38.37 -1.04 14.34
CA GLY A 103 39.44 -0.05 14.53
C GLY A 103 40.82 -0.59 14.18
N THR A 104 41.83 -0.11 14.93
CA THR A 104 43.25 -0.47 14.72
C THR A 104 43.50 -1.91 15.15
N ARG A 105 44.31 -2.64 14.38
CA ARG A 105 44.67 -4.02 14.70
C ARG A 105 45.46 -4.09 16.01
N PRO A 106 45.19 -5.11 16.87
CA PRO A 106 45.90 -5.28 18.14
C PRO A 106 47.42 -5.37 17.98
N GLU A 107 47.89 -5.95 16.88
CA GLU A 107 49.32 -6.09 16.58
C GLU A 107 50.00 -4.74 16.35
N ASP A 108 49.33 -3.78 15.68
CA ASP A 108 49.83 -2.44 15.42
C ASP A 108 49.95 -1.65 16.73
N ILE A 109 48.95 -1.79 17.61
CA ILE A 109 48.96 -1.19 18.95
C ILE A 109 50.10 -1.75 19.79
N GLU A 110 50.31 -3.06 19.78
CA GLU A 110 51.37 -3.71 20.53
C GLU A 110 52.76 -3.29 19.99
N GLN A 111 52.92 -3.15 18.69
CA GLN A 111 54.15 -2.65 18.08
C GLN A 111 54.41 -1.20 18.53
N ALA A 112 53.42 -0.33 18.57
CA ALA A 112 53.58 1.05 19.04
C ALA A 112 53.92 1.12 20.54
N ARG A 113 53.35 0.24 21.38
CA ARG A 113 53.67 0.11 22.80
C ARG A 113 55.14 -0.26 23.00
N LYS A 114 55.66 -1.26 22.26
CA LYS A 114 57.08 -1.64 22.33
C LYS A 114 58.02 -0.51 21.92
N ASN A 115 57.63 0.25 20.88
CA ASN A 115 58.37 1.42 20.44
C ASN A 115 58.38 2.52 21.52
N LEU A 116 57.24 2.79 22.18
CA LEU A 116 57.18 3.72 23.30
C LEU A 116 58.10 3.28 24.45
N THR A 117 58.04 2.02 24.86
CA THR A 117 58.87 1.46 25.92
C THR A 117 60.38 1.62 25.61
N ALA A 118 60.78 1.38 24.36
CA ALA A 118 62.20 1.58 23.93
C ALA A 118 62.62 3.06 23.99
N THR A 119 61.74 3.99 23.57
CA THR A 119 62.03 5.42 23.60
C THR A 119 61.98 5.99 25.02
N GLU A 120 61.13 5.46 25.92
CA GLU A 120 61.12 5.76 27.35
C GLU A 120 62.44 5.36 28.04
N ALA A 121 62.93 4.15 27.76
CA ALA A 121 64.23 3.71 28.29
C ALA A 121 65.39 4.61 27.82
N ALA A 122 65.38 5.02 26.54
CA ALA A 122 66.41 5.93 25.98
C ALA A 122 66.32 7.33 26.60
N HIS A 123 65.08 7.85 26.82
CA HIS A 123 64.87 9.14 27.49
C HIS A 123 65.34 9.11 28.94
N GLU A 124 64.99 8.04 29.65
CA GLU A 124 65.44 7.90 31.06
C GLU A 124 66.97 7.84 31.19
N ASN A 125 67.67 7.11 30.35
CA ASN A 125 69.10 7.08 30.28
C ASN A 125 69.71 8.47 30.00
N ALA A 126 69.16 9.17 28.98
CA ALA A 126 69.63 10.54 28.66
C ALA A 126 69.34 11.53 29.79
N ARG A 127 68.22 11.37 30.52
CA ARG A 127 67.90 12.17 31.71
C ARG A 127 68.97 11.99 32.85
N LEU A 128 69.27 10.73 33.16
CA LEU A 128 70.28 10.43 34.21
C LEU A 128 71.68 10.97 33.85
N ILE A 129 72.08 10.88 32.57
CA ILE A 129 73.31 11.45 32.07
C ILE A 129 73.29 12.98 32.20
N PHE A 130 72.23 13.64 31.76
CA PHE A 130 72.09 15.11 31.85
C PHE A 130 72.13 15.60 33.32
N GLU A 131 71.39 14.97 34.21
CA GLU A 131 71.38 15.30 35.63
C GLU A 131 72.78 15.17 36.28
N ARG A 132 73.48 14.10 35.92
CA ARG A 132 74.88 13.92 36.40
C ARG A 132 75.82 15.03 35.89
N GLN A 133 75.74 15.37 34.59
CA GLN A 133 76.58 16.44 34.03
C GLN A 133 76.17 17.81 34.56
N GLN A 134 74.93 18.05 34.89
CA GLN A 134 74.49 19.29 35.55
C GLN A 134 75.11 19.49 36.96
N GLN A 135 75.19 18.42 37.70
CA GLN A 135 75.87 18.47 39.03
C GLN A 135 77.38 18.70 38.92
N LEU A 136 78.01 18.02 37.92
CA LEU A 136 79.47 18.13 37.76
C LEU A 136 79.93 19.47 37.15
N VAL A 137 79.14 20.08 36.26
CA VAL A 137 79.49 21.40 35.69
C VAL A 137 79.42 22.51 36.72
N SER A 138 78.51 22.39 37.70
CA SER A 138 78.44 23.37 38.81
C SER A 138 79.68 23.35 39.75
N SER A 139 80.38 22.20 39.86
CA SER A 139 81.61 22.02 40.60
C SER A 139 82.87 22.26 39.76
N GLY A 140 82.73 22.55 38.44
CA GLY A 140 83.88 22.75 37.55
C GLY A 140 84.59 21.46 37.14
N ALA A 141 83.99 20.25 37.41
CA ALA A 141 84.61 18.96 37.18
C ALA A 141 84.48 18.44 35.73
N VAL A 142 83.64 19.11 34.86
CA VAL A 142 83.45 18.76 33.46
C VAL A 142 83.46 19.98 32.55
N ALA A 143 83.73 19.79 31.25
CA ALA A 143 83.67 20.87 30.28
C ALA A 143 82.21 21.27 29.96
N ARG A 144 81.99 22.57 29.73
CA ARG A 144 80.70 23.14 29.42
C ARG A 144 80.11 22.51 28.13
N GLN A 145 80.94 22.11 27.16
CA GLN A 145 80.57 21.42 25.95
C GLN A 145 79.94 20.07 26.27
N ASP A 146 80.40 19.28 27.22
CA ASP A 146 79.84 17.97 27.61
C ASP A 146 78.45 18.14 28.25
N PHE A 147 78.22 19.18 29.07
CA PHE A 147 76.94 19.52 29.60
C PHE A 147 75.94 19.91 28.47
N ASP A 148 76.39 20.78 27.55
CA ASP A 148 75.54 21.22 26.44
C ASP A 148 75.16 20.04 25.54
N THR A 149 76.09 19.09 25.28
CA THR A 149 75.80 17.83 24.52
C THR A 149 74.83 16.91 25.25
N ALA A 150 75.01 16.72 26.57
CA ALA A 150 74.06 15.94 27.38
C ALA A 150 72.65 16.54 27.39
N ARG A 151 72.56 17.89 27.49
CA ARG A 151 71.32 18.63 27.42
C ARG A 151 70.63 18.45 26.08
N ALA A 152 71.37 18.58 24.98
CA ALA A 152 70.82 18.36 23.61
C ALA A 152 70.33 16.91 23.41
N SER A 153 71.12 15.94 23.91
CA SER A 153 70.74 14.52 23.87
C SER A 153 69.46 14.22 24.67
N PHE A 154 69.33 14.80 25.88
CA PHE A 154 68.12 14.67 26.68
C PHE A 154 66.89 15.28 25.98
N GLN A 155 67.01 16.50 25.42
CA GLN A 155 65.91 17.13 24.66
C GLN A 155 65.47 16.30 23.44
N THR A 156 66.43 15.73 22.72
CA THR A 156 66.19 14.87 21.58
C THR A 156 65.47 13.57 21.99
N ALA A 157 65.95 12.91 23.05
CA ALA A 157 65.32 11.69 23.57
C ALA A 157 63.90 11.96 24.09
N ARG A 158 63.68 13.10 24.76
CA ARG A 158 62.34 13.55 25.18
C ARG A 158 61.40 13.73 23.99
N ALA A 159 61.84 14.44 22.95
CA ALA A 159 61.03 14.66 21.75
C ALA A 159 60.66 13.33 21.04
N ARG A 160 61.59 12.35 20.99
CA ARG A 160 61.35 11.01 20.44
C ARG A 160 60.31 10.24 21.25
N ARG A 161 60.41 10.23 22.59
CA ARG A 161 59.47 9.60 23.51
C ARG A 161 58.07 10.21 23.34
N ASP A 162 57.97 11.56 23.31
CA ASP A 162 56.72 12.29 23.16
C ASP A 162 56.07 11.99 21.80
N GLY A 163 56.87 11.89 20.73
CA GLY A 163 56.40 11.45 19.40
C GLY A 163 55.88 10.01 19.37
N ALA A 164 56.64 9.07 20.04
CA ALA A 164 56.19 7.68 20.14
C ALA A 164 54.91 7.55 20.96
N LYS A 165 54.74 8.33 22.02
CA LYS A 165 53.51 8.39 22.81
C LYS A 165 52.34 8.91 21.99
N ALA A 166 52.50 10.00 21.26
CA ALA A 166 51.46 10.57 20.42
C ALA A 166 51.05 9.59 19.30
N ALA A 167 51.99 8.81 18.76
CA ALA A 167 51.67 7.76 17.78
C ALA A 167 50.85 6.61 18.38
N LEU A 168 51.17 6.16 19.59
CA LEU A 168 50.36 5.18 20.32
C LEU A 168 48.97 5.72 20.64
N ASP A 169 48.89 6.93 21.16
CA ASP A 169 47.58 7.56 21.48
C ASP A 169 46.68 7.69 20.24
N LEU A 170 47.26 7.99 19.08
CA LEU A 170 46.52 8.03 17.81
C LEU A 170 45.94 6.66 17.42
N LEU A 171 46.74 5.57 17.57
CA LEU A 171 46.29 4.21 17.28
C LEU A 171 45.20 3.75 18.25
N LEU A 172 45.33 4.13 19.54
CA LEU A 172 44.35 3.84 20.59
C LEU A 172 43.02 4.62 20.39
N ALA A 173 43.10 5.83 19.85
CA ALA A 173 41.91 6.63 19.53
C ALA A 173 41.06 5.95 18.42
N GLY A 174 41.68 5.12 17.57
CA GLY A 174 41.01 4.32 16.59
C GLY A 174 40.32 5.13 15.46
N THR A 175 39.25 4.60 14.95
CA THR A 175 38.45 5.22 13.86
C THR A 175 37.66 6.41 14.44
N ARG A 176 37.59 7.50 13.68
CA ARG A 176 36.79 8.67 14.06
C ARG A 176 35.32 8.36 14.08
N ALA A 177 34.57 8.86 15.06
CA ALA A 177 33.13 8.66 15.17
C ALA A 177 32.36 9.08 13.92
N GLU A 178 32.80 10.16 13.24
CA GLU A 178 32.18 10.66 12.03
C GLU A 178 32.30 9.67 10.86
N GLN A 179 33.42 8.91 10.79
CA GLN A 179 33.62 7.88 9.77
C GLN A 179 32.70 6.68 9.99
N ILE A 180 32.49 6.30 11.25
CA ILE A 180 31.55 5.25 11.63
C ILE A 180 30.13 5.68 11.29
N THR A 181 29.71 6.88 11.71
CA THR A 181 28.36 7.41 11.38
C THR A 181 28.13 7.52 9.88
N GLN A 182 29.15 7.91 9.10
CA GLN A 182 29.05 7.93 7.63
C GLN A 182 28.87 6.54 7.05
N ALA A 183 29.59 5.54 7.57
CA ALA A 183 29.46 4.16 7.13
C ALA A 183 28.08 3.56 7.50
N GLU A 184 27.56 3.88 8.69
CA GLU A 184 26.22 3.51 9.14
C GLU A 184 25.15 4.09 8.21
N ALA A 185 25.21 5.37 7.88
CA ALA A 185 24.29 6.01 6.95
C ALA A 185 24.37 5.39 5.54
N SER A 186 25.57 5.01 5.08
CA SER A 186 25.77 4.34 3.80
C SER A 186 25.16 2.94 3.79
N LEU A 187 25.30 2.19 4.88
CA LEU A 187 24.66 0.87 5.05
C LEU A 187 23.14 0.98 5.09
N GLU A 188 22.59 1.95 5.81
CA GLU A 188 21.15 2.22 5.86
C GLU A 188 20.59 2.51 4.46
N ALA A 189 21.28 3.34 3.66
CA ALA A 189 20.89 3.61 2.28
C ALA A 189 20.89 2.33 1.41
N ALA A 190 21.87 1.44 1.61
CA ALA A 190 21.93 0.17 0.90
C ALA A 190 20.80 -0.79 1.30
N HIS A 191 20.43 -0.83 2.58
CA HIS A 191 19.27 -1.59 3.05
C HIS A 191 17.96 -1.05 2.47
N ALA A 192 17.81 0.26 2.36
CA ALA A 192 16.65 0.87 1.71
C ALA A 192 16.56 0.47 0.21
N ALA A 193 17.70 0.47 -0.49
CA ALA A 193 17.78 0.01 -1.89
C ALA A 193 17.43 -1.49 -2.03
N LEU A 194 17.90 -2.33 -1.11
CA LEU A 194 17.55 -3.75 -1.06
C LEU A 194 16.04 -3.95 -0.84
N SER A 195 15.45 -3.23 0.11
CA SER A 195 14.00 -3.27 0.37
C SER A 195 13.17 -2.84 -0.84
N GLN A 196 13.64 -1.82 -1.57
CA GLN A 196 13.00 -1.38 -2.81
C GLN A 196 13.05 -2.47 -3.89
N ALA A 197 14.20 -3.12 -4.09
CA ALA A 197 14.35 -4.22 -5.05
C ALA A 197 13.46 -5.42 -4.69
N GLN A 198 13.35 -5.76 -3.40
CA GLN A 198 12.45 -6.82 -2.91
C GLN A 198 10.98 -6.48 -3.16
N THR A 199 10.58 -5.21 -2.97
CA THR A 199 9.22 -4.76 -3.28
C THR A 199 8.93 -4.89 -4.78
N GLN A 200 9.87 -4.50 -5.64
CA GLN A 200 9.72 -4.63 -7.09
C GLN A 200 9.62 -6.10 -7.52
N LEU A 201 10.37 -7.00 -6.88
CA LEU A 201 10.26 -8.44 -7.10
C LEU A 201 8.87 -8.95 -6.67
N ALA A 202 8.38 -8.54 -5.51
CA ALA A 202 7.03 -8.91 -5.07
C ALA A 202 5.94 -8.40 -6.03
N ASP A 203 6.14 -7.20 -6.62
CA ASP A 203 5.23 -6.59 -7.59
C ASP A 203 5.21 -7.29 -8.97
N THR A 204 6.09 -8.29 -9.21
CA THR A 204 6.03 -9.17 -10.39
C THR A 204 4.91 -10.21 -10.32
N VAL A 205 4.31 -10.38 -9.14
CA VAL A 205 3.20 -11.31 -8.91
C VAL A 205 1.90 -10.51 -8.79
N LEU A 206 0.96 -10.78 -9.69
CA LEU A 206 -0.35 -10.14 -9.67
C LEU A 206 -1.34 -11.00 -8.89
N THR A 207 -1.97 -10.43 -7.87
CA THR A 207 -2.96 -11.12 -7.03
C THR A 207 -4.32 -10.45 -7.09
N ALA A 208 -5.38 -11.24 -6.88
CA ALA A 208 -6.75 -10.72 -6.77
C ALA A 208 -6.96 -10.07 -5.39
N PRO A 209 -7.56 -8.86 -5.31
CA PRO A 209 -7.78 -8.16 -4.04
C PRO A 209 -8.97 -8.73 -3.24
N GLU A 210 -9.99 -9.20 -3.90
CA GLU A 210 -11.25 -9.71 -3.33
C GLU A 210 -11.76 -10.88 -4.16
N THR A 211 -12.76 -11.59 -3.62
CA THR A 211 -13.48 -12.64 -4.36
C THR A 211 -14.21 -12.06 -5.55
N GLY A 212 -14.02 -12.67 -6.72
CA GLY A 212 -14.61 -12.20 -7.95
C GLY A 212 -14.57 -13.22 -9.07
N VAL A 213 -14.95 -12.77 -10.27
CA VAL A 213 -14.87 -13.53 -11.52
C VAL A 213 -14.12 -12.70 -12.55
N VAL A 214 -13.19 -13.32 -13.27
CA VAL A 214 -12.45 -12.67 -14.35
C VAL A 214 -13.41 -12.36 -15.51
N LEU A 215 -13.55 -11.07 -15.84
CA LEU A 215 -14.39 -10.62 -16.96
C LEU A 215 -13.62 -10.61 -18.27
N THR A 216 -12.39 -10.09 -18.23
CA THR A 216 -11.59 -9.88 -19.44
C THR A 216 -10.12 -10.11 -19.14
N ARG A 217 -9.47 -10.85 -19.99
CA ARG A 217 -8.03 -11.04 -20.03
C ARG A 217 -7.43 -10.21 -21.17
N VAL A 218 -6.62 -9.20 -20.80
CA VAL A 218 -6.03 -8.27 -21.76
C VAL A 218 -4.64 -8.71 -22.21
N VAL A 219 -3.93 -9.48 -21.37
CA VAL A 219 -2.55 -9.87 -21.59
C VAL A 219 -2.40 -11.37 -21.81
N GLU A 220 -1.43 -11.73 -22.63
CA GLU A 220 -1.06 -13.12 -22.95
C GLU A 220 0.37 -13.44 -22.48
N PRO A 221 0.68 -14.71 -22.15
CA PRO A 221 2.04 -15.12 -21.89
C PRO A 221 2.98 -14.72 -23.03
N GLY A 222 4.12 -14.11 -22.69
CA GLY A 222 5.09 -13.57 -23.64
C GLY A 222 4.89 -12.10 -24.01
N SER A 223 3.74 -11.48 -23.71
CA SER A 223 3.53 -10.05 -23.95
C SER A 223 4.35 -9.17 -22.98
N ILE A 224 4.73 -7.98 -23.44
CA ILE A 224 5.43 -6.98 -22.61
C ILE A 224 4.42 -5.98 -22.10
N VAL A 225 4.37 -5.77 -20.78
CA VAL A 225 3.48 -4.83 -20.12
C VAL A 225 4.24 -3.68 -19.48
N GLN A 226 3.60 -2.52 -19.44
CA GLN A 226 4.08 -1.35 -18.70
C GLN A 226 3.47 -1.31 -17.30
N ALA A 227 4.15 -0.66 -16.37
CA ALA A 227 3.63 -0.45 -15.03
C ALA A 227 2.26 0.27 -15.08
N GLY A 228 1.26 -0.25 -14.36
CA GLY A 228 -0.10 0.29 -14.31
C GLY A 228 -1.00 -0.05 -15.48
N SER A 229 -0.50 -0.76 -16.52
CA SER A 229 -1.38 -1.25 -17.60
C SER A 229 -2.29 -2.36 -17.09
N THR A 230 -3.55 -2.37 -17.56
CA THR A 230 -4.51 -3.40 -17.19
C THR A 230 -4.09 -4.75 -17.76
N ALA A 231 -3.97 -5.75 -16.90
CA ALA A 231 -3.73 -7.14 -17.28
C ALA A 231 -5.02 -7.96 -17.32
N LEU A 232 -5.82 -7.87 -16.28
CA LEU A 232 -7.13 -8.53 -16.16
C LEU A 232 -8.15 -7.55 -15.58
N THR A 233 -9.43 -7.77 -15.91
CA THR A 233 -10.55 -7.10 -15.24
C THR A 233 -11.34 -8.14 -14.46
N VAL A 234 -11.56 -7.88 -13.17
CA VAL A 234 -12.29 -8.77 -12.26
C VAL A 234 -13.56 -8.08 -11.80
N SER A 235 -14.69 -8.78 -11.92
CA SER A 235 -15.98 -8.43 -11.35
C SER A 235 -16.04 -8.92 -9.91
N LEU A 236 -16.30 -8.04 -8.94
CA LEU A 236 -16.35 -8.39 -7.53
C LEU A 236 -17.74 -8.92 -7.17
N LEU A 237 -17.81 -10.11 -6.58
CA LEU A 237 -19.08 -10.75 -6.25
C LEU A 237 -19.77 -10.15 -5.01
N SER A 238 -19.07 -9.39 -4.18
CA SER A 238 -19.63 -8.81 -2.95
C SER A 238 -18.97 -7.46 -2.62
N PRO A 239 -19.75 -6.48 -2.17
CA PRO A 239 -21.20 -6.41 -2.20
C PRO A 239 -21.71 -6.05 -3.60
N VAL A 240 -22.74 -6.77 -4.10
CA VAL A 240 -23.47 -6.38 -5.31
C VAL A 240 -24.36 -5.19 -4.99
N ARG A 241 -24.40 -4.23 -5.88
CA ARG A 241 -25.24 -3.04 -5.78
C ARG A 241 -26.28 -3.04 -6.90
N VAL A 242 -27.44 -2.47 -6.58
CA VAL A 242 -28.46 -2.14 -7.57
C VAL A 242 -28.60 -0.65 -7.62
N ARG A 243 -28.57 -0.09 -8.81
CA ARG A 243 -28.84 1.32 -9.09
C ARG A 243 -30.27 1.44 -9.56
N ALA A 244 -31.11 2.14 -8.77
CA ALA A 244 -32.52 2.33 -9.09
C ALA A 244 -32.88 3.82 -9.03
N TYR A 245 -34.07 4.12 -9.55
CA TYR A 245 -34.54 5.50 -9.72
C TYR A 245 -35.93 5.66 -9.11
N ALA A 246 -36.10 6.70 -8.33
CA ALA A 246 -37.37 7.08 -7.73
C ALA A 246 -37.84 8.43 -8.29
N PRO A 247 -39.09 8.53 -8.75
CA PRO A 247 -39.69 9.81 -9.10
C PRO A 247 -39.91 10.67 -7.83
N GLU A 248 -39.90 12.00 -7.98
CA GLU A 248 -40.04 12.96 -6.88
C GLU A 248 -41.19 12.65 -5.90
N PRO A 249 -42.41 12.31 -6.35
CA PRO A 249 -43.53 12.02 -5.42
C PRO A 249 -43.29 10.82 -4.50
N GLN A 250 -42.39 9.90 -4.86
CA GLN A 250 -42.08 8.70 -4.09
C GLN A 250 -40.78 8.82 -3.30
N LEU A 251 -40.06 9.97 -3.41
CA LEU A 251 -38.78 10.16 -2.77
C LEU A 251 -38.84 10.06 -1.23
N GLY A 252 -39.95 10.49 -0.62
CA GLY A 252 -40.19 10.38 0.83
C GLY A 252 -40.24 8.95 1.34
N LEU A 253 -40.44 7.97 0.47
CA LEU A 253 -40.44 6.54 0.81
C LEU A 253 -39.05 5.91 0.70
N VAL A 254 -38.12 6.57 0.03
CA VAL A 254 -36.77 6.05 -0.26
C VAL A 254 -35.77 6.77 0.66
N HIS A 255 -35.38 6.11 1.74
CA HIS A 255 -34.39 6.66 2.68
C HIS A 255 -33.32 5.61 3.01
N PRO A 256 -32.11 6.04 3.34
CA PRO A 256 -31.03 5.12 3.74
C PRO A 256 -31.46 4.23 4.92
N GLY A 257 -31.05 2.97 4.86
CA GLY A 257 -31.36 1.97 5.88
C GLY A 257 -32.65 1.20 5.65
N ARG A 258 -33.55 1.63 4.74
CA ARG A 258 -34.77 0.91 4.44
C ARG A 258 -34.48 -0.39 3.68
N LYS A 259 -35.17 -1.47 4.05
CA LYS A 259 -35.08 -2.76 3.41
C LYS A 259 -35.88 -2.80 2.11
N VAL A 260 -35.40 -3.54 1.16
CA VAL A 260 -36.04 -3.70 -0.17
C VAL A 260 -35.87 -5.13 -0.66
N LEU A 261 -36.88 -5.59 -1.40
CA LEU A 261 -36.84 -6.85 -2.13
C LEU A 261 -36.49 -6.53 -3.58
N VAL A 262 -35.49 -7.24 -4.12
CA VAL A 262 -35.00 -7.09 -5.48
C VAL A 262 -35.42 -8.30 -6.29
N PHE A 263 -36.29 -8.07 -7.25
CA PHE A 263 -36.82 -9.12 -8.17
C PHE A 263 -36.06 -9.09 -9.47
N THR A 264 -35.77 -10.27 -9.99
CA THR A 264 -35.21 -10.50 -11.33
C THR A 264 -36.12 -11.44 -12.13
N ASP A 265 -36.10 -11.36 -13.45
CA ASP A 265 -36.89 -12.26 -14.30
C ASP A 265 -36.33 -13.69 -14.32
N SER A 266 -35.08 -13.87 -13.90
CA SER A 266 -34.37 -15.15 -13.93
C SER A 266 -34.59 -16.01 -12.67
N ARG A 267 -35.14 -15.45 -11.59
CA ARG A 267 -35.33 -16.14 -10.31
C ARG A 267 -36.70 -15.79 -9.71
N PRO A 268 -37.51 -16.78 -9.29
CA PRO A 268 -38.82 -16.51 -8.69
C PRO A 268 -38.72 -15.89 -7.27
N GLU A 269 -37.66 -16.20 -6.50
CA GLU A 269 -37.43 -15.66 -5.16
C GLU A 269 -36.71 -14.35 -5.25
N PRO A 270 -37.17 -13.31 -4.50
CA PRO A 270 -36.44 -12.02 -4.47
C PRO A 270 -35.13 -12.11 -3.69
N TYR A 271 -34.19 -11.25 -4.02
CA TYR A 271 -33.01 -10.97 -3.20
C TYR A 271 -33.36 -9.91 -2.14
N HIS A 272 -32.70 -9.98 -0.99
CA HIS A 272 -32.83 -9.01 0.08
C HIS A 272 -31.76 -7.95 -0.04
N GLY A 273 -32.19 -6.70 0.02
CA GLY A 273 -31.30 -5.55 -0.05
C GLY A 273 -31.65 -4.46 0.91
N GLN A 274 -30.74 -3.51 1.04
CA GLN A 274 -30.92 -2.33 1.87
C GLN A 274 -30.49 -1.08 1.09
N ILE A 275 -31.28 -0.01 1.18
CA ILE A 275 -30.97 1.29 0.60
C ILE A 275 -29.74 1.85 1.34
N GLY A 276 -28.66 2.06 0.61
CA GLY A 276 -27.41 2.61 1.14
C GLY A 276 -27.34 4.13 1.05
N ASP A 277 -27.61 4.68 -0.14
CA ASP A 277 -27.63 6.11 -0.38
C ASP A 277 -28.70 6.54 -1.38
N VAL A 278 -29.11 7.78 -1.25
CA VAL A 278 -30.05 8.44 -2.16
C VAL A 278 -29.39 9.73 -2.66
N SER A 279 -29.34 9.92 -3.96
CA SER A 279 -28.74 11.10 -4.58
C SER A 279 -29.51 12.37 -4.18
N ALA A 280 -28.79 13.39 -3.75
CA ALA A 280 -29.34 14.71 -3.49
C ALA A 280 -29.61 15.52 -4.77
N ARG A 281 -29.19 14.99 -5.95
CA ARG A 281 -29.38 15.65 -7.24
C ARG A 281 -30.31 14.84 -8.10
N ALA A 282 -31.27 15.50 -8.73
CA ALA A 282 -32.10 14.90 -9.76
C ALA A 282 -31.28 14.61 -11.01
N GLU A 283 -31.60 13.52 -11.66
CA GLU A 283 -31.03 13.09 -12.95
C GLU A 283 -32.17 12.95 -13.96
N PHE A 284 -31.88 13.12 -15.24
CA PHE A 284 -32.83 12.75 -16.29
C PHE A 284 -32.90 11.24 -16.38
N THR A 285 -34.09 10.70 -16.64
CA THR A 285 -34.27 9.25 -16.78
C THR A 285 -33.32 8.69 -17.84
N PRO A 286 -32.48 7.68 -17.52
CA PRO A 286 -31.62 7.05 -18.50
C PRO A 286 -32.40 6.47 -19.65
N LYS A 287 -31.86 6.51 -20.87
CA LYS A 287 -32.51 6.00 -22.11
C LYS A 287 -32.89 4.50 -22.10
N SER A 288 -32.45 3.76 -21.10
CA SER A 288 -32.73 2.33 -20.91
C SER A 288 -34.07 2.01 -20.24
N VAL A 289 -34.86 3.03 -19.85
CA VAL A 289 -36.20 2.83 -19.26
C VAL A 289 -37.23 3.01 -20.38
N GLU A 290 -37.91 1.94 -20.76
CA GLU A 290 -38.69 1.82 -22.02
C GLU A 290 -40.12 2.40 -21.99
N THR A 291 -40.52 3.26 -21.06
CA THR A 291 -41.86 3.86 -21.07
C THR A 291 -41.82 5.32 -21.52
N GLU A 292 -42.69 5.67 -22.49
CA GLU A 292 -42.79 7.04 -23.08
C GLU A 292 -43.06 8.12 -22.02
N GLU A 293 -43.77 7.82 -20.95
CA GLU A 293 -44.14 8.73 -19.88
C GLU A 293 -43.00 9.05 -18.93
N LEU A 294 -41.96 8.21 -18.83
CA LEU A 294 -40.84 8.40 -17.92
C LEU A 294 -39.63 9.12 -18.57
N ARG A 295 -39.65 9.35 -19.89
CA ARG A 295 -38.49 9.92 -20.61
C ARG A 295 -38.19 11.40 -20.31
N THR A 296 -39.12 12.12 -19.71
CA THR A 296 -38.98 13.56 -19.42
C THR A 296 -39.05 13.90 -17.93
N ALA A 297 -39.27 12.91 -17.06
CA ALA A 297 -39.39 13.13 -15.64
C ALA A 297 -38.01 13.18 -14.95
N LEU A 298 -37.83 14.11 -14.05
CA LEU A 298 -36.69 14.12 -13.13
C LEU A 298 -36.84 12.97 -12.13
N VAL A 299 -35.77 12.20 -11.99
CA VAL A 299 -35.70 11.07 -11.07
C VAL A 299 -34.51 11.20 -10.13
N TYR A 300 -34.62 10.62 -8.97
CA TYR A 300 -33.55 10.57 -7.99
C TYR A 300 -32.98 9.17 -7.95
N ARG A 301 -31.67 9.08 -8.19
CA ARG A 301 -30.96 7.81 -8.13
C ARG A 301 -30.78 7.39 -6.66
N PHE A 302 -31.03 6.12 -6.39
CA PHE A 302 -30.67 5.50 -5.13
C PHE A 302 -29.97 4.16 -5.37
N ARG A 303 -29.11 3.80 -4.42
CA ARG A 303 -28.35 2.55 -4.48
C ARG A 303 -28.80 1.60 -3.37
N VAL A 304 -29.02 0.36 -3.77
CA VAL A 304 -29.35 -0.74 -2.87
C VAL A 304 -28.17 -1.69 -2.81
N THR A 305 -27.75 -2.06 -1.62
CA THR A 305 -26.77 -3.12 -1.42
C THR A 305 -27.51 -4.43 -1.21
N VAL A 306 -27.25 -5.41 -2.06
CA VAL A 306 -27.83 -6.75 -1.98
C VAL A 306 -27.01 -7.59 -1.02
N GLN A 307 -27.65 -8.23 -0.04
CA GLN A 307 -27.00 -8.96 1.05
C GLN A 307 -26.76 -10.43 0.71
N ASP A 308 -27.66 -11.03 -0.04
CA ASP A 308 -27.71 -12.44 -0.43
C ASP A 308 -27.40 -12.64 -1.94
N ALA A 309 -26.54 -11.76 -2.48
CA ALA A 309 -26.15 -11.81 -3.88
C ALA A 309 -25.44 -13.12 -4.23
N ASP A 310 -25.81 -13.72 -5.35
CA ASP A 310 -25.19 -14.90 -5.93
C ASP A 310 -24.70 -14.62 -7.37
N GLN A 311 -24.21 -15.65 -8.06
CA GLN A 311 -23.76 -15.55 -9.47
C GLN A 311 -24.90 -15.31 -10.48
N GLY A 312 -26.14 -15.37 -10.03
CA GLY A 312 -27.33 -15.08 -10.88
C GLY A 312 -27.47 -13.60 -11.20
N LEU A 313 -26.90 -12.70 -10.37
CA LEU A 313 -26.89 -11.27 -10.63
C LEU A 313 -25.71 -10.90 -11.53
N ARG A 314 -26.01 -10.32 -12.70
CA ARG A 314 -25.00 -9.90 -13.67
C ARG A 314 -25.03 -8.40 -13.91
N GLN A 315 -23.87 -7.84 -14.25
CA GLN A 315 -23.73 -6.42 -14.55
C GLN A 315 -24.76 -5.96 -15.59
N GLY A 316 -25.46 -4.86 -15.28
CA GLY A 316 -26.45 -4.25 -16.16
C GLY A 316 -27.83 -4.98 -16.20
N MET A 317 -27.99 -6.10 -15.50
CA MET A 317 -29.22 -6.86 -15.44
C MET A 317 -30.38 -5.98 -14.93
N PRO A 318 -31.53 -5.92 -15.66
CA PRO A 318 -32.68 -5.17 -15.18
C PRO A 318 -33.29 -5.84 -13.94
N VAL A 319 -33.71 -5.05 -13.00
CA VAL A 319 -34.33 -5.50 -11.75
C VAL A 319 -35.49 -4.60 -11.34
N THR A 320 -36.42 -5.20 -10.62
CA THR A 320 -37.58 -4.53 -10.04
C THR A 320 -37.43 -4.55 -8.52
N LEU A 321 -37.62 -3.39 -7.90
CA LEU A 321 -37.48 -3.23 -6.44
C LEU A 321 -38.84 -2.92 -5.81
N ARG A 322 -39.12 -3.58 -4.67
CA ARG A 322 -40.27 -3.27 -3.83
C ARG A 322 -39.78 -3.00 -2.41
N LEU A 323 -40.36 -2.01 -1.78
CA LEU A 323 -40.04 -1.73 -0.36
C LEU A 323 -40.60 -2.85 0.51
N GLU A 324 -39.81 -3.30 1.46
CA GLU A 324 -40.26 -4.22 2.50
C GLU A 324 -40.95 -3.40 3.59
N ASP A 325 -42.11 -3.86 4.05
CA ASP A 325 -42.94 -3.18 5.07
C ASP A 325 -42.31 -3.19 6.47
#